data_7e339044cbe6bc153cfed7d985093c3e
#
_entry.id   7e339044cbe6bc153cfed7d985093c3e
#
_cell.length_a   1.000
_cell.length_b   1.000
_cell.length_c   1.000
_cell.angle_alpha   90.00
_cell.angle_beta   90.00
_cell.angle_gamma   90.00
#
_symmetry.space_group_name_H-M   'P 1'
#
loop_
_entity.id
_entity.type
_entity.pdbx_description
1 polymer ?
#
loop_
_entity_poly.entity_id
_entity_poly.type
_entity_poly.pdbx_seq_one_letter_code
_entity_poly.pdbx_strand_id
1 'polypeptide(L)' 'TQLSHRDLVLDIRTRRAHVGGASVELSAREFALAEELVRHAGQVLSREQLLSRVWGFDFDPGSNVVDVYIGYLRQKLG' A
#
# COMPACT_ATOMS: atom_id res chain seq x y z
N THR A 1 -13.84 9.51 3.37
CA THR A 1 -12.98 9.48 2.20
C THR A 1 -12.47 8.07 1.94
N GLN A 2 -12.78 7.55 0.76
CA GLN A 2 -12.41 6.20 0.39
C GLN A 2 -11.67 6.19 -0.93
N LEU A 3 -10.71 5.28 -1.05
CA LEU A 3 -10.07 4.96 -2.31
C LEU A 3 -10.44 3.54 -2.68
N SER A 4 -10.74 3.31 -3.94
CA SER A 4 -11.10 1.96 -4.38
C SER A 4 -10.41 1.60 -5.68
N HIS A 5 -10.13 0.31 -5.85
CA HIS A 5 -9.57 -0.23 -7.07
C HIS A 5 -10.00 -1.69 -7.14
N ARG A 6 -10.84 -2.02 -8.12
CA ARG A 6 -11.43 -3.35 -8.25
C ARG A 6 -12.20 -3.70 -6.97
N ASP A 7 -11.89 -4.83 -6.35
CA ASP A 7 -12.56 -5.28 -5.13
C ASP A 7 -11.98 -4.64 -3.86
N LEU A 8 -10.87 -3.93 -3.98
CA LEU A 8 -10.20 -3.32 -2.83
C LEU A 8 -10.79 -1.95 -2.54
N VAL A 9 -11.15 -1.72 -1.29
CA VAL A 9 -11.59 -0.41 -0.79
C VAL A 9 -10.72 -0.05 0.41
N LEU A 10 -10.12 1.14 0.36
CA LEU A 10 -9.35 1.68 1.48
C LEU A 10 -10.13 2.83 2.10
N ASP A 11 -10.47 2.71 3.37
CA ASP A 11 -11.08 3.79 4.12
C ASP A 11 -9.97 4.60 4.77
N ILE A 12 -9.71 5.78 4.23
CA ILE A 12 -8.60 6.62 4.69
C ILE A 12 -8.85 7.14 6.10
N ARG A 13 -10.12 7.38 6.43
CA ARG A 13 -10.49 7.93 7.73
C ARG A 13 -10.22 6.94 8.86
N THR A 14 -10.62 5.70 8.68
CA THR A 14 -10.45 4.65 9.69
C THR A 14 -9.18 3.84 9.49
N ARG A 15 -8.53 4.01 8.33
CA ARG A 15 -7.33 3.27 7.92
C ARG A 15 -7.60 1.77 7.90
N ARG A 16 -8.74 1.40 7.34
CA ARG A 16 -9.15 0.01 7.18
C ARG A 16 -9.23 -0.36 5.71
N ALA A 17 -8.96 -1.62 5.43
CA ALA A 17 -9.02 -2.16 4.07
C ALA A 17 -10.11 -3.21 4.00
N HIS A 18 -10.79 -3.27 2.86
CA HIS A 18 -11.81 -4.27 2.58
C HIS A 18 -11.55 -4.84 1.19
N VAL A 19 -11.66 -6.15 1.07
CA VAL A 19 -11.52 -6.84 -0.21
C VAL A 19 -12.75 -7.70 -0.40
N GLY A 20 -13.53 -7.38 -1.45
CA GLY A 20 -14.77 -8.11 -1.72
C GLY A 20 -15.74 -8.08 -0.55
N GLY A 21 -15.76 -6.99 0.22
CA GLY A 21 -16.62 -6.83 1.39
C GLY A 21 -16.06 -7.40 2.68
N ALA A 22 -14.93 -8.12 2.62
CA ALA A 22 -14.29 -8.66 3.81
C ALA A 22 -13.25 -7.68 4.35
N SER A 23 -13.25 -7.46 5.66
CA SER A 23 -12.27 -6.60 6.30
C SER A 23 -10.91 -7.28 6.36
N VAL A 24 -9.86 -6.53 6.01
CA VAL A 24 -8.48 -7.01 6.05
C VAL A 24 -7.69 -6.09 6.95
N GLU A 25 -6.97 -6.64 7.91
CA GLU A 25 -6.17 -5.86 8.84
C GLU A 25 -4.78 -5.62 8.24
N LEU A 26 -4.40 -4.33 8.17
CA LEU A 26 -3.10 -3.91 7.65
C LEU A 26 -2.38 -3.12 8.73
N SER A 27 -1.07 -3.29 8.81
CA SER A 27 -0.25 -2.41 9.65
C SER A 27 -0.26 -0.99 9.05
N ALA A 28 0.18 -0.02 9.84
CA ALA A 28 0.22 1.37 9.38
C ALA A 28 1.06 1.52 8.10
N ARG A 29 2.18 0.83 8.03
CA ARG A 29 3.07 0.90 6.87
C ARG A 29 2.48 0.19 5.66
N GLU A 30 1.85 -0.95 5.88
CA GLU A 30 1.16 -1.66 4.82
C GLU A 30 0.03 -0.83 4.24
N PHE A 31 -0.75 -0.17 5.10
CA PHE A 31 -1.83 0.68 4.66
C PHE A 31 -1.29 1.86 3.84
N ALA A 32 -0.22 2.52 4.31
CA ALA A 32 0.38 3.64 3.60
C ALA A 32 0.86 3.22 2.20
N LEU A 33 1.46 2.04 2.09
CA LEU A 33 1.90 1.52 0.80
C LEU A 33 0.71 1.23 -0.11
N ALA A 34 -0.33 0.58 0.42
CA ALA A 34 -1.53 0.28 -0.36
C ALA A 34 -2.21 1.58 -0.83
N GLU A 35 -2.27 2.59 0.02
CA GLU A 35 -2.84 3.88 -0.34
C GLU A 35 -2.09 4.50 -1.52
N GLU A 36 -0.76 4.51 -1.49
CA GLU A 36 0.02 5.05 -2.59
C GLU A 36 -0.22 4.28 -3.89
N LEU A 37 -0.28 2.97 -3.82
CA LEU A 37 -0.52 2.14 -5.00
C LEU A 37 -1.90 2.39 -5.61
N VAL A 38 -2.92 2.56 -4.77
CA VAL A 38 -4.28 2.82 -5.26
C VAL A 38 -4.41 4.23 -5.81
N ARG A 39 -3.82 5.23 -5.16
CA ARG A 39 -3.85 6.61 -5.64
C ARG A 39 -3.22 6.76 -7.01
N HIS A 40 -2.24 5.92 -7.33
CA HIS A 40 -1.51 5.96 -8.59
C HIS A 40 -1.80 4.73 -9.44
N ALA A 41 -3.00 4.15 -9.30
CA ALA A 41 -3.41 3.01 -10.09
C ALA A 41 -3.32 3.35 -11.58
N GLY A 42 -2.74 2.44 -12.36
CA GLY A 42 -2.51 2.67 -13.78
C GLY A 42 -1.21 3.39 -14.09
N GLN A 43 -0.48 3.85 -13.08
CA GLN A 43 0.82 4.49 -13.24
C GLN A 43 1.92 3.55 -12.76
N VAL A 44 3.12 3.71 -13.34
CA VAL A 44 4.28 2.94 -12.90
C VAL A 44 5.01 3.74 -11.84
N LEU A 45 5.12 3.17 -10.65
CA LEU A 45 5.88 3.77 -9.56
C LEU A 45 7.15 2.95 -9.35
N SER A 46 8.30 3.63 -9.30
CA SER A 46 9.55 2.96 -9.01
C SER A 46 9.65 2.62 -7.53
N ARG A 47 10.53 1.67 -7.19
CA ARG A 47 10.81 1.35 -5.79
C ARG A 47 11.30 2.56 -5.01
N GLU A 48 12.12 3.39 -5.65
CA GLU A 48 12.65 4.59 -5.02
C GLU A 48 11.54 5.58 -4.70
N GLN A 49 10.56 5.73 -5.59
CA GLN A 49 9.42 6.60 -5.35
C GLN A 49 8.58 6.08 -4.18
N LEU A 50 8.31 4.78 -4.14
CA LEU A 50 7.56 4.19 -3.03
C LEU A 50 8.35 4.28 -1.72
N LEU A 51 9.63 4.03 -1.77
CA LEU A 51 10.47 4.13 -0.58
C LEU A 51 10.43 5.55 -0.02
N SER A 52 10.61 6.55 -0.88
CA SER A 52 10.59 7.95 -0.47
C SER A 52 9.23 8.37 0.09
N ARG A 53 8.13 7.95 -0.54
CA ARG A 53 6.79 8.38 -0.17
C ARG A 53 6.26 7.70 1.07
N VAL A 54 6.63 6.44 1.28
CA VAL A 54 6.08 5.63 2.37
C VAL A 54 7.03 5.56 3.55
N TRP A 55 8.32 5.40 3.28
CA TRP A 55 9.34 5.27 4.33
C TRP A 55 10.15 6.53 4.57
N GLY A 56 10.23 7.41 3.58
CA GLY A 56 11.02 8.63 3.68
C GLY A 56 12.46 8.44 3.27
N PHE A 57 13.25 9.52 3.37
CA PHE A 57 14.61 9.53 2.85
C PHE A 57 15.64 8.89 3.79
N ASP A 58 15.23 8.52 4.99
CA ASP A 58 16.14 7.96 5.98
C ASP A 58 16.48 6.50 5.72
N PHE A 59 15.75 5.86 4.80
CA PHE A 59 15.99 4.46 4.48
C PHE A 59 17.02 4.32 3.38
N ASP A 60 17.82 3.25 3.49
CA ASP A 60 18.80 2.91 2.48
C ASP A 60 18.09 2.54 1.18
N PRO A 61 18.38 3.23 0.05
CA PRO A 61 17.77 2.89 -1.24
C PRO A 61 18.12 1.49 -1.73
N GLY A 62 19.15 0.85 -1.17
CA GLY A 62 19.47 -0.54 -1.48
C GLY A 62 18.64 -1.55 -0.72
N SER A 63 17.78 -1.09 0.21
CA SER A 63 16.93 -1.97 0.99
C SER A 63 15.83 -2.59 0.12
N ASN A 64 15.47 -3.85 0.41
CA ASN A 64 14.39 -4.53 -0.26
C ASN A 64 13.06 -4.42 0.50
N VAL A 65 12.95 -3.45 1.42
CA VAL A 65 11.78 -3.31 2.27
C VAL A 65 10.49 -3.11 1.45
N VAL A 66 10.57 -2.37 0.35
CA VAL A 66 9.39 -2.16 -0.52
C VAL A 66 8.91 -3.49 -1.09
N ASP A 67 9.84 -4.31 -1.59
CA ASP A 67 9.47 -5.61 -2.18
C ASP A 67 8.88 -6.54 -1.12
N VAL A 68 9.42 -6.53 0.08
CA VAL A 68 8.92 -7.35 1.18
C VAL A 68 7.48 -6.95 1.52
N TYR A 69 7.21 -5.65 1.63
CA TYR A 69 5.87 -5.17 1.96
C TYR A 69 4.88 -5.38 0.83
N ILE A 70 5.32 -5.27 -0.43
CA ILE A 70 4.48 -5.61 -1.57
C ILE A 70 4.08 -7.09 -1.51
N GLY A 71 5.01 -7.96 -1.14
CA GLY A 71 4.71 -9.37 -0.92
C GLY A 71 3.64 -9.59 0.14
N TYR A 72 3.74 -8.88 1.26
CA TYR A 72 2.73 -8.95 2.32
C TYR A 72 1.36 -8.52 1.81
N LEU A 73 1.31 -7.41 1.06
CA LEU A 73 0.05 -6.93 0.51
C LEU A 73 -0.56 -7.93 -0.46
N ARG A 74 0.25 -8.58 -1.29
CA ARG A 74 -0.26 -9.59 -2.21
C ARG A 74 -0.87 -10.76 -1.47
N GLN A 75 -0.29 -11.16 -0.35
CA GLN A 75 -0.85 -12.24 0.46
C GLN A 75 -2.18 -11.84 1.09
N LYS A 76 -2.29 -10.59 1.54
CA LYS A 76 -3.48 -10.11 2.26
C LYS A 76 -4.58 -9.62 1.32
N LEU A 77 -4.22 -9.03 0.21
CA LEU A 77 -5.19 -8.39 -0.69
C LEU A 77 -5.43 -9.14 -1.99
N GLY A 78 -4.63 -10.14 -2.24
CA GLY A 78 -4.79 -10.97 -3.45
C GLY A 78 -3.94 -10.51 -4.62
#